data_fe7db56961a1b99497131c84ec32daac
#
_entry.id   fe7db56961a1b99497131c84ec32daac
#
_cell.length_a   1.000
_cell.length_b   1.000
_cell.length_c   1.000
_cell.angle_alpha   90.00
_cell.angle_beta   90.00
_cell.angle_gamma   90.00
#
_symmetry.space_group_name_H-M   'P 1'
#
loop_
_entity.id
_entity.type
_entity.pdbx_description
1 polymer ?
#
loop_
_entity_poly.entity_id
_entity_poly.type
_entity_poly.pdbx_seq_one_letter_code
_entity_poly.pdbx_strand_id
1 'polypeptide(L)'
;MRRSRLQTRQRILDAAYGLFWRQGFLRVSMDDIAARANITKRALYQHFVSKDDLIKSALAHTSEFALSRLHQFKRPHDIHEFIDSYFGQLSDWAAKPKWSGGGFTRVVVELADLRGHPARSIARQHKAAVEQWLIEAITAAGIRSAHQRAREIMLLTEGAMVLMLIHGDRSYAKAAAHAAKALVKPKRSRRSGS
;
A
#
# COMPACT_ATOMS: atom_id res chain seq x y z
N MET A 1 1.10 20.30 -27.60
CA MET A 1 0.60 20.87 -26.32
C MET A 1 0.08 19.82 -25.33
N ARG A 2 -0.78 18.87 -25.70
CA ARG A 2 -1.36 17.85 -24.78
C ARG A 2 -0.30 16.93 -24.12
N ARG A 3 0.71 16.48 -24.86
CA ARG A 3 1.80 15.61 -24.37
C ARG A 3 2.67 16.31 -23.30
N SER A 4 2.99 17.57 -23.49
CA SER A 4 3.75 18.38 -22.51
C SER A 4 2.98 18.59 -21.20
N ARG A 5 1.65 18.79 -21.26
CA ARG A 5 0.79 18.95 -20.07
C ARG A 5 0.72 17.67 -19.24
N LEU A 6 0.61 16.49 -19.89
CA LEU A 6 0.63 15.20 -19.21
C LEU A 6 1.98 14.92 -18.55
N GLN A 7 3.08 15.23 -19.22
CA GLN A 7 4.42 15.09 -18.66
C GLN A 7 4.64 15.99 -17.43
N THR A 8 4.16 17.24 -17.50
CA THR A 8 4.22 18.16 -16.35
C THR A 8 3.39 17.65 -15.18
N ARG A 9 2.17 17.16 -15.44
CA ARG A 9 1.33 16.57 -14.38
C ARG A 9 1.99 15.38 -13.72
N GLN A 10 2.64 14.51 -14.49
CA GLN A 10 3.38 13.36 -13.94
C GLN A 10 4.54 13.81 -13.05
N ARG A 11 5.36 14.77 -13.50
CA ARG A 11 6.44 15.33 -12.68
C ARG A 11 5.95 15.89 -11.34
N ILE A 12 4.79 16.56 -11.34
CA ILE A 12 4.17 17.07 -10.11
C ILE A 12 3.79 15.91 -9.18
N LEU A 13 3.16 14.86 -9.71
CA LEU A 13 2.76 13.69 -8.92
C LEU A 13 3.98 12.97 -8.32
N ASP A 14 5.05 12.80 -9.09
CA ASP A 14 6.29 12.18 -8.63
C ASP A 14 6.98 13.01 -7.53
N ALA A 15 7.00 14.34 -7.70
CA ALA A 15 7.53 15.26 -6.69
C ALA A 15 6.70 15.23 -5.40
N ALA A 16 5.36 15.28 -5.53
CA ALA A 16 4.42 15.22 -4.42
C ALA A 16 4.52 13.89 -3.67
N TYR A 17 4.52 12.77 -4.40
CA TYR A 17 4.73 11.44 -3.83
C TYR A 17 5.99 11.40 -2.97
N GLY A 18 7.14 11.78 -3.55
CA GLY A 18 8.41 11.74 -2.85
C GLY A 18 8.47 12.63 -1.59
N LEU A 19 7.76 13.76 -1.58
CA LEU A 19 7.69 14.66 -0.43
C LEU A 19 6.69 14.14 0.62
N PHE A 20 5.47 13.79 0.24
CA PHE A 20 4.44 13.31 1.15
C PHE A 20 4.88 12.07 1.92
N TRP A 21 5.52 11.10 1.24
CA TRP A 21 5.99 9.87 1.89
C TRP A 21 7.17 10.11 2.84
N ARG A 22 8.04 11.09 2.57
CA ARG A 22 9.20 11.36 3.44
C ARG A 22 8.89 12.31 4.59
N GLN A 23 8.12 13.37 4.31
CA GLN A 23 7.93 14.48 5.25
C GLN A 23 6.53 14.49 5.88
N GLY A 24 5.57 13.74 5.32
CA GLY A 24 4.18 13.71 5.73
C GLY A 24 3.28 14.59 4.88
N PHE A 25 2.01 14.27 4.91
CA PHE A 25 1.01 14.93 4.06
C PHE A 25 0.65 16.34 4.55
N LEU A 26 0.65 16.55 5.86
CA LEU A 26 0.31 17.87 6.45
C LEU A 26 1.46 18.86 6.31
N ARG A 27 2.70 18.45 6.50
CA ARG A 27 3.87 19.35 6.52
C ARG A 27 4.25 19.92 5.18
N VAL A 28 4.09 19.13 4.10
CA VAL A 28 4.49 19.53 2.75
C VAL A 28 3.57 20.61 2.21
N SER A 29 4.14 21.72 1.77
CA SER A 29 3.41 22.82 1.14
C SER A 29 3.33 22.68 -0.38
N MET A 30 2.43 23.44 -1.02
CA MET A 30 2.37 23.54 -2.49
C MET A 30 3.64 24.18 -3.07
N ASP A 31 4.31 25.07 -2.30
CA ASP A 31 5.58 25.69 -2.72
C ASP A 31 6.72 24.68 -2.74
N ASP A 32 6.80 23.79 -1.73
CA ASP A 32 7.80 22.70 -1.71
C ASP A 32 7.65 21.76 -2.92
N ILE A 33 6.39 21.47 -3.27
CA ILE A 33 6.09 20.61 -4.42
C ILE A 33 6.43 21.30 -5.74
N ALA A 34 6.08 22.58 -5.89
CA ALA A 34 6.43 23.37 -7.08
C ALA A 34 7.94 23.45 -7.28
N ALA A 35 8.69 23.77 -6.21
CA ALA A 35 10.15 23.80 -6.22
C ALA A 35 10.74 22.42 -6.60
N ARG A 36 10.26 21.34 -5.98
CA ARG A 36 10.72 19.97 -6.25
C ARG A 36 10.40 19.50 -7.68
N ALA A 37 9.27 19.94 -8.25
CA ALA A 37 8.86 19.64 -9.62
C ALA A 37 9.52 20.55 -10.67
N ASN A 38 10.31 21.54 -10.23
CA ASN A 38 10.92 22.57 -11.06
C ASN A 38 9.89 23.29 -11.96
N ILE A 39 8.85 23.83 -11.31
CA ILE A 39 7.80 24.64 -11.93
C ILE A 39 7.42 25.82 -11.03
N THR A 40 6.70 26.79 -11.58
CA THR A 40 6.14 27.88 -10.78
C THR A 40 4.91 27.42 -9.99
N LYS A 41 4.62 28.04 -8.85
CA LYS A 41 3.37 27.84 -8.09
C LYS A 41 2.13 28.03 -8.96
N ARG A 42 2.15 29.04 -9.84
CA ARG A 42 1.05 29.30 -10.80
C ARG A 42 0.83 28.11 -11.74
N ALA A 43 1.92 27.53 -12.27
CA ALA A 43 1.84 26.36 -13.13
C ALA A 43 1.30 25.13 -12.36
N LEU A 44 1.68 24.96 -11.09
CA LEU A 44 1.14 23.91 -10.24
C LEU A 44 -0.40 24.01 -10.10
N TYR A 45 -0.92 25.20 -9.80
CA TYR A 45 -2.36 25.43 -9.66
C TYR A 45 -3.14 25.31 -10.97
N GLN A 46 -2.50 25.35 -12.14
CA GLN A 46 -3.12 25.00 -13.42
C GLN A 46 -3.38 23.49 -13.58
N HIS A 47 -2.71 22.65 -12.78
CA HIS A 47 -2.85 21.21 -12.80
C HIS A 47 -3.66 20.64 -11.63
N PHE A 48 -3.59 21.29 -10.45
CA PHE A 48 -4.25 20.85 -9.22
C PHE A 48 -4.82 22.06 -8.48
N VAL A 49 -6.13 22.06 -8.28
CA VAL A 49 -6.85 23.23 -7.74
C VAL A 49 -6.58 23.45 -6.25
N SER A 50 -6.13 22.43 -5.55
CA SER A 50 -5.82 22.49 -4.11
C SER A 50 -4.77 21.44 -3.74
N LYS A 51 -4.25 21.55 -2.51
CA LYS A 51 -3.39 20.51 -1.92
C LYS A 51 -4.13 19.18 -1.75
N ASP A 52 -5.40 19.23 -1.38
CA ASP A 52 -6.24 18.03 -1.20
C ASP A 52 -6.47 17.30 -2.52
N ASP A 53 -6.68 18.06 -3.61
CA ASP A 53 -6.78 17.50 -4.97
C ASP A 53 -5.47 16.82 -5.41
N LEU A 54 -4.33 17.44 -5.06
CA LEU A 54 -3.02 16.86 -5.32
C LEU A 54 -2.78 15.60 -4.46
N ILE A 55 -3.12 15.62 -3.16
CA ILE A 55 -3.04 14.44 -2.28
C ILE A 55 -3.89 13.30 -2.85
N LYS A 56 -5.15 13.60 -3.21
CA LYS A 56 -6.05 12.64 -3.84
C LYS A 56 -5.43 12.01 -5.08
N SER A 57 -4.92 12.84 -5.99
CA SER A 57 -4.33 12.37 -7.26
C SER A 57 -3.05 11.57 -7.05
N ALA A 58 -2.18 11.96 -6.11
CA ALA A 58 -0.96 11.24 -5.76
C ALA A 58 -1.26 9.87 -5.15
N LEU A 59 -2.25 9.79 -4.25
CA LEU A 59 -2.68 8.52 -3.67
C LEU A 59 -3.30 7.59 -4.71
N ALA A 60 -4.17 8.11 -5.60
CA ALA A 60 -4.76 7.32 -6.67
C ALA A 60 -3.69 6.72 -7.60
N HIS A 61 -2.74 7.54 -8.05
CA HIS A 61 -1.62 7.09 -8.87
C HIS A 61 -0.77 6.03 -8.19
N THR A 62 -0.48 6.22 -6.90
CA THR A 62 0.27 5.24 -6.09
C THR A 62 -0.50 3.93 -5.93
N SER A 63 -1.82 4.02 -5.73
CA SER A 63 -2.69 2.85 -5.62
C SER A 63 -2.67 2.02 -6.90
N GLU A 64 -2.85 2.65 -8.06
CA GLU A 64 -2.79 1.98 -9.36
C GLU A 64 -1.45 1.24 -9.56
N PHE A 65 -0.34 1.91 -9.26
CA PHE A 65 0.99 1.30 -9.36
C PHE A 65 1.17 0.12 -8.39
N ALA A 66 0.77 0.27 -7.13
CA ALA A 66 0.88 -0.80 -6.14
C ALA A 66 0.02 -2.01 -6.50
N LEU A 67 -1.23 -1.79 -6.92
CA LEU A 67 -2.15 -2.85 -7.33
C LEU A 67 -1.69 -3.54 -8.62
N SER A 68 -1.13 -2.81 -9.59
CA SER A 68 -0.58 -3.42 -10.80
C SER A 68 0.56 -4.40 -10.48
N ARG A 69 1.39 -4.10 -9.48
CA ARG A 69 2.42 -5.01 -9.00
C ARG A 69 1.85 -6.26 -8.32
N LEU A 70 0.77 -6.12 -7.56
CA LEU A 70 0.07 -7.28 -6.97
C LEU A 70 -0.52 -8.18 -8.06
N HIS A 71 -1.07 -7.62 -9.14
CA HIS A 71 -1.57 -8.41 -10.27
C HIS A 71 -0.47 -9.12 -11.06
N GLN A 72 0.74 -8.56 -11.11
CA GLN A 72 1.92 -9.19 -11.71
C GLN A 72 2.58 -10.23 -10.80
N PHE A 73 2.15 -10.30 -9.55
CA PHE A 73 2.66 -11.26 -8.59
C PHE A 73 2.31 -12.68 -9.08
N LYS A 74 3.34 -13.46 -9.40
CA LYS A 74 3.14 -14.88 -9.70
C LYS A 74 2.58 -15.56 -8.46
N ARG A 75 1.34 -16.03 -8.53
CA ARG A 75 0.74 -16.81 -7.45
C ARG A 75 1.37 -18.19 -7.47
N PRO A 76 2.17 -18.57 -6.46
CA PRO A 76 2.64 -19.96 -6.33
C PRO A 76 1.44 -20.90 -6.20
N HIS A 77 1.62 -22.16 -6.56
CA HIS A 77 0.58 -23.18 -6.37
C HIS A 77 0.35 -23.47 -4.88
N ASP A 78 1.37 -23.27 -4.05
CA ASP A 78 1.30 -23.46 -2.60
C ASP A 78 0.96 -22.13 -1.91
N ILE A 79 -0.06 -22.16 -1.06
CA ILE A 79 -0.48 -20.98 -0.29
C ILE A 79 0.59 -20.54 0.72
N HIS A 80 1.42 -21.44 1.25
CA HIS A 80 2.49 -21.10 2.15
C HIS A 80 3.62 -20.36 1.43
N GLU A 81 3.99 -20.80 0.22
CA GLU A 81 4.94 -20.08 -0.63
C GLU A 81 4.41 -18.70 -1.02
N PHE A 82 3.09 -18.60 -1.29
CA PHE A 82 2.43 -17.32 -1.54
C PHE A 82 2.61 -16.37 -0.35
N ILE A 83 2.34 -16.83 0.87
CA ILE A 83 2.48 -16.04 2.10
C ILE A 83 3.94 -15.63 2.32
N ASP A 84 4.89 -16.55 2.17
CA ASP A 84 6.32 -16.24 2.33
C ASP A 84 6.78 -15.18 1.32
N SER A 85 6.36 -15.32 0.06
CA SER A 85 6.68 -14.37 -1.00
C SER A 85 6.03 -12.99 -0.76
N TYR A 86 4.80 -12.95 -0.28
CA TYR A 86 4.08 -11.71 0.03
C TYR A 86 4.78 -10.92 1.15
N PHE A 87 5.06 -11.56 2.28
CA PHE A 87 5.76 -10.91 3.39
C PHE A 87 7.24 -10.65 3.09
N GLY A 88 7.88 -11.49 2.26
CA GLY A 88 9.21 -11.25 1.74
C GLY A 88 9.29 -9.94 0.96
N GLN A 89 8.35 -9.68 0.06
CA GLN A 89 8.30 -8.40 -0.67
C GLN A 89 8.04 -7.19 0.24
N LEU A 90 7.27 -7.34 1.32
CA LEU A 90 7.12 -6.28 2.32
C LEU A 90 8.44 -5.99 3.04
N SER A 91 9.20 -7.03 3.40
CA SER A 91 10.52 -6.90 4.00
C SER A 91 11.51 -6.22 3.06
N ASP A 92 11.53 -6.60 1.78
CA ASP A 92 12.39 -6.00 0.75
C ASP A 92 12.01 -4.54 0.48
N TRP A 93 10.73 -4.22 0.53
CA TRP A 93 10.27 -2.84 0.43
C TRP A 93 10.72 -2.02 1.63
N ALA A 94 10.61 -2.57 2.84
CA ALA A 94 11.08 -1.93 4.08
C ALA A 94 12.61 -1.75 4.12
N ALA A 95 13.38 -2.54 3.36
CA ALA A 95 14.83 -2.39 3.23
C ALA A 95 15.27 -1.20 2.38
N LYS A 96 14.35 -0.60 1.61
CA LYS A 96 14.72 0.50 0.71
C LYS A 96 15.12 1.75 1.48
N PRO A 97 16.15 2.49 1.00
CA PRO A 97 16.55 3.74 1.63
C PRO A 97 15.38 4.70 1.79
N LYS A 98 15.28 5.35 2.96
CA LYS A 98 14.22 6.33 3.28
C LYS A 98 12.80 5.75 3.28
N TRP A 99 12.67 4.46 3.47
CA TRP A 99 11.36 3.86 3.70
C TRP A 99 10.69 4.47 4.95
N SER A 100 9.42 4.78 4.87
CA SER A 100 8.67 5.51 5.91
C SER A 100 7.32 4.86 6.23
N GLY A 101 7.23 3.54 6.02
CA GLY A 101 6.01 2.78 6.31
C GLY A 101 4.96 2.85 5.20
N GLY A 102 3.75 2.42 5.53
CA GLY A 102 2.60 2.39 4.62
C GLY A 102 1.95 3.76 4.47
N GLY A 103 2.12 4.39 3.30
CA GLY A 103 1.61 5.75 3.06
C GLY A 103 0.08 5.88 3.16
N PHE A 104 -0.68 4.86 2.79
CA PHE A 104 -2.15 4.88 2.92
C PHE A 104 -2.60 4.87 4.38
N THR A 105 -1.93 4.12 5.24
CA THR A 105 -2.19 4.14 6.68
C THR A 105 -1.77 5.46 7.29
N ARG A 106 -0.57 5.95 6.92
CA ARG A 106 -0.05 7.23 7.39
C ARG A 106 -0.98 8.39 7.05
N VAL A 107 -1.44 8.53 5.81
CA VAL A 107 -2.32 9.65 5.42
C VAL A 107 -3.64 9.63 6.20
N VAL A 108 -4.20 8.45 6.46
CA VAL A 108 -5.44 8.35 7.25
C VAL A 108 -5.21 8.77 8.70
N VAL A 109 -4.06 8.42 9.29
CA VAL A 109 -3.71 8.83 10.66
C VAL A 109 -3.43 10.34 10.71
N GLU A 110 -2.64 10.89 9.77
CA GLU A 110 -2.34 12.33 9.73
C GLU A 110 -3.60 13.20 9.49
N LEU A 111 -4.60 12.68 8.78
CA LEU A 111 -5.85 13.37 8.43
C LEU A 111 -7.05 12.86 9.25
N ALA A 112 -6.79 12.25 10.42
CA ALA A 112 -7.85 11.61 11.22
C ALA A 112 -8.93 12.61 11.66
N ASP A 113 -8.55 13.84 11.98
CA ASP A 113 -9.45 14.90 12.43
C ASP A 113 -10.26 15.53 11.29
N LEU A 114 -9.84 15.35 10.03
CA LEU A 114 -10.51 15.87 8.85
C LEU A 114 -11.53 14.87 8.32
N ARG A 115 -12.71 14.83 8.98
CA ARG A 115 -13.82 13.97 8.56
C ARG A 115 -14.24 14.32 7.12
N GLY A 116 -14.35 13.29 6.25
CA GLY A 116 -14.74 13.48 4.84
C GLY A 116 -13.59 13.81 3.89
N HIS A 117 -12.35 13.93 4.35
CA HIS A 117 -11.22 14.17 3.45
C HIS A 117 -11.10 13.05 2.38
N PRO A 118 -10.97 13.39 1.09
CA PRO A 118 -11.01 12.41 -0.02
C PRO A 118 -9.91 11.34 0.06
N ALA A 119 -8.78 11.63 0.69
CA ALA A 119 -7.70 10.66 0.90
C ALA A 119 -8.16 9.41 1.66
N ARG A 120 -9.11 9.53 2.60
CA ARG A 120 -9.64 8.40 3.37
C ARG A 120 -10.43 7.43 2.48
N SER A 121 -11.17 7.95 1.52
CA SER A 121 -11.89 7.12 0.54
C SER A 121 -10.92 6.32 -0.32
N ILE A 122 -9.85 6.95 -0.81
CA ILE A 122 -8.86 6.28 -1.66
C ILE A 122 -8.07 5.23 -0.84
N ALA A 123 -7.68 5.56 0.38
CA ALA A 123 -7.02 4.59 1.26
C ALA A 123 -7.91 3.37 1.52
N ARG A 124 -9.21 3.58 1.76
CA ARG A 124 -10.20 2.50 1.92
C ARG A 124 -10.29 1.63 0.67
N GLN A 125 -10.43 2.25 -0.51
CA GLN A 125 -10.51 1.53 -1.79
C GLN A 125 -9.24 0.72 -2.05
N HIS A 126 -8.06 1.31 -1.80
CA HIS A 126 -6.79 0.60 -1.93
C HIS A 126 -6.72 -0.63 -1.01
N LYS A 127 -7.05 -0.46 0.28
CA LYS A 127 -7.03 -1.57 1.24
C LYS A 127 -8.05 -2.65 0.90
N ALA A 128 -9.26 -2.27 0.44
CA ALA A 128 -10.26 -3.21 -0.02
C ALA A 128 -9.79 -4.02 -1.26
N ALA A 129 -9.08 -3.38 -2.19
CA ALA A 129 -8.53 -4.08 -3.35
C ALA A 129 -7.42 -5.07 -2.97
N VAL A 130 -6.56 -4.73 -2.00
CA VAL A 130 -5.56 -5.66 -1.46
C VAL A 130 -6.23 -6.82 -0.72
N GLU A 131 -7.25 -6.55 0.11
CA GLU A 131 -8.03 -7.59 0.79
C GLU A 131 -8.68 -8.54 -0.22
N GLN A 132 -9.30 -8.00 -1.26
CA GLN A 132 -9.93 -8.81 -2.31
C GLN A 132 -8.91 -9.70 -3.04
N TRP A 133 -7.73 -9.17 -3.35
CA TRP A 133 -6.65 -9.94 -3.95
C TRP A 133 -6.19 -11.11 -3.07
N LEU A 134 -6.11 -10.91 -1.73
CA LEU A 134 -5.83 -11.97 -0.76
C LEU A 134 -6.96 -13.00 -0.72
N ILE A 135 -8.24 -12.57 -0.71
CA ILE A 135 -9.40 -13.46 -0.74
C ILE A 135 -9.34 -14.40 -1.94
N GLU A 136 -9.04 -13.86 -3.12
CA GLU A 136 -8.92 -14.65 -4.34
C GLU A 136 -7.80 -15.70 -4.26
N ALA A 137 -6.63 -15.32 -3.72
CA ALA A 137 -5.52 -16.25 -3.56
C ALA A 137 -5.85 -17.39 -2.57
N ILE A 138 -6.47 -17.05 -1.43
CA ILE A 138 -6.86 -18.00 -0.38
C ILE A 138 -7.98 -18.92 -0.88
N THR A 139 -8.96 -18.37 -1.63
CA THR A 139 -10.03 -19.15 -2.24
C THR A 139 -9.51 -20.13 -3.28
N ALA A 140 -8.60 -19.69 -4.15
CA ALA A 140 -7.97 -20.53 -5.16
C ALA A 140 -7.17 -21.69 -4.55
N ALA A 141 -6.63 -21.49 -3.34
CA ALA A 141 -5.96 -22.55 -2.56
C ALA A 141 -6.93 -23.50 -1.83
N GLY A 142 -8.24 -23.32 -1.97
CA GLY A 142 -9.26 -24.18 -1.34
C GLY A 142 -9.38 -23.97 0.19
N ILE A 143 -8.87 -22.88 0.72
CA ILE A 143 -8.93 -22.58 2.16
C ILE A 143 -10.31 -22.03 2.52
N ARG A 144 -10.92 -22.59 3.58
CA ARG A 144 -12.20 -22.11 4.10
C ARG A 144 -12.11 -20.73 4.75
N SER A 145 -13.22 -20.00 4.76
CA SER A 145 -13.33 -18.70 5.41
C SER A 145 -12.34 -17.67 4.84
N ALA A 146 -12.15 -17.66 3.52
CA ALA A 146 -11.16 -16.82 2.84
C ALA A 146 -11.26 -15.34 3.23
N HIS A 147 -12.47 -14.78 3.36
CA HIS A 147 -12.68 -13.40 3.81
C HIS A 147 -12.11 -13.13 5.21
N GLN A 148 -12.38 -14.04 6.17
CA GLN A 148 -11.85 -13.90 7.52
C GLN A 148 -10.31 -14.00 7.51
N ARG A 149 -9.75 -14.98 6.79
CA ARG A 149 -8.30 -15.18 6.69
C ARG A 149 -7.59 -14.01 6.01
N ALA A 150 -8.19 -13.44 4.97
CA ALA A 150 -7.67 -12.25 4.34
C ALA A 150 -7.59 -11.05 5.31
N ARG A 151 -8.64 -10.83 6.12
CA ARG A 151 -8.63 -9.78 7.16
C ARG A 151 -7.57 -10.01 8.22
N GLU A 152 -7.41 -11.25 8.69
CA GLU A 152 -6.37 -11.61 9.65
C GLU A 152 -4.97 -11.35 9.06
N ILE A 153 -4.73 -11.70 7.80
CA ILE A 153 -3.48 -11.42 7.10
C ILE A 153 -3.28 -9.91 6.90
N MET A 154 -4.33 -9.15 6.59
CA MET A 154 -4.26 -7.68 6.53
C MET A 154 -3.84 -7.07 7.86
N LEU A 155 -4.38 -7.56 8.99
CA LEU A 155 -3.97 -7.11 10.33
C LEU A 155 -2.50 -7.41 10.60
N LEU A 156 -2.02 -8.60 10.26
CA LEU A 156 -0.60 -8.97 10.36
C LEU A 156 0.28 -8.11 9.48
N THR A 157 -0.18 -7.77 8.27
CA THR A 157 0.53 -6.90 7.33
C THR A 157 0.71 -5.48 7.88
N GLU A 158 -0.37 -4.87 8.38
CA GLU A 158 -0.32 -3.52 8.94
C GLU A 158 0.53 -3.49 10.21
N GLY A 159 0.35 -4.48 11.09
CA GLY A 159 1.17 -4.63 12.31
C GLY A 159 2.66 -4.77 11.99
N ALA A 160 3.02 -5.64 11.05
CA ALA A 160 4.40 -5.83 10.63
C ALA A 160 5.01 -4.55 10.05
N MET A 161 4.27 -3.82 9.18
CA MET A 161 4.76 -2.57 8.62
C MET A 161 5.01 -1.50 9.68
N VAL A 162 4.12 -1.37 10.65
CA VAL A 162 4.27 -0.40 11.74
C VAL A 162 5.45 -0.77 12.64
N LEU A 163 5.57 -2.04 13.02
CA LEU A 163 6.63 -2.50 13.91
C LEU A 163 8.01 -2.48 13.23
N MET A 164 8.09 -2.82 11.94
CA MET A 164 9.32 -2.63 11.16
C MET A 164 9.76 -1.16 11.13
N LEU A 165 8.80 -0.22 11.05
CA LEU A 165 9.11 1.22 11.05
C LEU A 165 9.57 1.70 12.43
N ILE A 166 8.93 1.25 13.51
CA ILE A 166 9.23 1.65 14.89
C ILE A 166 10.61 1.13 15.32
N HIS A 167 10.87 -0.15 15.06
CA HIS A 167 12.06 -0.82 15.57
C HIS A 167 13.23 -0.88 14.58
N GLY A 168 13.01 -0.55 13.31
CA GLY A 168 14.02 -0.75 12.26
C GLY A 168 14.34 -2.24 12.00
N ASP A 169 13.50 -3.16 12.50
CA ASP A 169 13.72 -4.60 12.45
C ASP A 169 12.76 -5.28 11.47
N ARG A 170 13.30 -5.83 10.40
CA ARG A 170 12.54 -6.52 9.36
C ARG A 170 12.12 -7.94 9.75
N SER A 171 12.55 -8.46 10.89
CA SER A 171 12.13 -9.78 11.39
C SER A 171 10.63 -9.86 11.67
N TYR A 172 9.97 -8.71 11.90
CA TYR A 172 8.51 -8.63 12.03
C TYR A 172 7.76 -9.13 10.79
N ALA A 173 8.31 -8.96 9.60
CA ALA A 173 7.72 -9.53 8.38
C ALA A 173 7.76 -11.07 8.40
N LYS A 174 8.87 -11.67 8.89
CA LYS A 174 8.98 -13.13 9.03
C LYS A 174 8.02 -13.66 10.11
N ALA A 175 7.89 -12.96 11.22
CA ALA A 175 6.93 -13.32 12.28
C ALA A 175 5.50 -13.29 11.77
N ALA A 176 5.14 -12.26 11.01
CA ALA A 176 3.82 -12.14 10.37
C ALA A 176 3.57 -13.25 9.35
N ALA A 177 4.56 -13.59 8.52
CA ALA A 177 4.48 -14.72 7.58
C ALA A 177 4.23 -16.04 8.30
N HIS A 178 4.97 -16.28 9.39
CA HIS A 178 4.79 -17.50 10.21
C HIS A 178 3.36 -17.59 10.78
N ALA A 179 2.86 -16.52 11.36
CA ALA A 179 1.49 -16.44 11.89
C ALA A 179 0.44 -16.63 10.76
N ALA A 180 0.62 -15.96 9.62
CA ALA A 180 -0.29 -16.06 8.48
C ALA A 180 -0.37 -17.48 7.92
N LYS A 181 0.77 -18.21 7.83
CA LYS A 181 0.78 -19.62 7.42
C LYS A 181 -0.02 -20.51 8.37
N ALA A 182 -0.01 -20.23 9.67
CA ALA A 182 -0.83 -20.97 10.62
C ALA A 182 -2.35 -20.78 10.39
N LEU A 183 -2.75 -19.61 9.86
CA LEU A 183 -4.15 -19.29 9.54
C LEU A 183 -4.67 -20.03 8.30
N VAL A 184 -3.79 -20.32 7.34
CA VAL A 184 -4.15 -20.91 6.04
C VAL A 184 -3.77 -22.39 5.90
N LYS A 185 -3.71 -23.13 6.99
CA LYS A 185 -3.44 -24.56 6.96
C LYS A 185 -4.55 -25.30 6.21
N PRO A 186 -4.24 -26.09 5.18
CA PRO A 186 -5.23 -26.97 4.57
C PRO A 186 -5.75 -27.96 5.62
N LYS A 187 -7.03 -28.30 5.56
CA LYS A 187 -7.60 -29.34 6.43
C LYS A 187 -6.85 -30.65 6.13
N ARG A 188 -6.25 -31.26 7.14
CA ARG A 188 -5.82 -32.67 7.03
C ARG A 188 -7.02 -33.47 6.55
N SER A 189 -6.94 -34.06 5.37
CA SER A 189 -7.90 -35.07 4.97
C SER A 189 -7.92 -36.12 6.08
N ARG A 190 -9.06 -36.32 6.74
CA ARG A 190 -9.26 -37.52 7.58
C ARG A 190 -9.02 -38.68 6.62
N ARG A 191 -7.88 -39.35 6.76
CA ARG A 191 -7.73 -40.69 6.17
C ARG A 191 -8.92 -41.47 6.72
N SER A 192 -9.88 -41.80 5.88
CA SER A 192 -10.86 -42.83 6.11
C SER A 192 -10.08 -44.11 6.34
N GLY A 193 -9.86 -44.47 7.59
CA GLY A 193 -9.39 -45.80 7.96
C GLY A 193 -10.52 -46.77 7.63
N SER A 194 -10.24 -47.62 6.71
CA SER A 194 -10.96 -48.89 6.50
C SER A 194 -10.41 -49.89 7.46
#